data_9a21ed2541370432a49e60631d40c14a
#
_entry.id   9a21ed2541370432a49e60631d40c14a
#
_cell.length_a   1.000
_cell.length_b   1.000
_cell.length_c   1.000
_cell.angle_alpha   90.00
_cell.angle_beta   90.00
_cell.angle_gamma   90.00
#
_symmetry.space_group_name_H-M   'P 1'
#
loop_
_entity.id
_entity.type
_entity.pdbx_description
1 polymer ?
#
loop_
_entity_poly.entity_id
_entity_poly.type
_entity_poly.pdbx_seq_one_letter_code
_entity_poly.pdbx_strand_id
1 'polypeptide(L)'
;MIQLHENSIYLVDGRPEEKASIPQNEARKQTMAWQILQAHNTSGDPERLKIRFDAMVSHDITYVGIIQQARASGMKEFPIPYALTNCHNSLCAVGGTINEDDHVFGLSAAKKYGGIYVPANQSVIHSYAREELARCGAMILGSDSHTRYGALGTMAVGEGGPELAKQLLKNTWDVNMPKVVLVYMTGAPRRGVGPHDVAISLVKETFASGFVNNCVLEFCGPGIANLPIDFR
;
A
#
# COMPACT_ATOMS: atom_id res chain seq x y z
N MET A 1 26.05 -6.07 -2.76
CA MET A 1 26.23 -4.97 -3.76
C MET A 1 24.95 -4.94 -4.59
N ILE A 2 24.35 -3.77 -4.77
CA ILE A 2 23.18 -3.58 -5.65
C ILE A 2 23.69 -3.22 -7.04
N GLN A 3 23.08 -3.80 -8.07
CA GLN A 3 23.34 -3.50 -9.47
C GLN A 3 22.04 -2.98 -10.09
N LEU A 4 22.11 -1.84 -10.76
CA LEU A 4 20.96 -1.25 -11.48
C LEU A 4 21.04 -1.65 -12.95
N HIS A 5 19.94 -2.15 -13.49
CA HIS A 5 19.77 -2.48 -14.90
C HIS A 5 18.72 -1.55 -15.50
N GLU A 6 19.13 -0.73 -16.46
CA GLU A 6 18.22 0.23 -17.12
C GLU A 6 17.33 -0.44 -18.17
N ASN A 7 17.80 -1.56 -18.74
CA ASN A 7 17.05 -2.33 -19.71
C ASN A 7 15.99 -3.21 -19.04
N SER A 8 14.96 -3.55 -19.82
CA SER A 8 13.95 -4.51 -19.37
C SER A 8 14.57 -5.87 -19.12
N ILE A 9 14.20 -6.48 -18.00
CA ILE A 9 14.62 -7.82 -17.59
C ILE A 9 13.39 -8.71 -17.49
N TYR A 10 13.51 -9.93 -17.95
CA TYR A 10 12.49 -10.97 -17.80
C TYR A 10 12.85 -11.89 -16.63
N LEU A 11 11.85 -12.42 -15.97
CA LEU A 11 12.03 -13.49 -14.99
C LEU A 11 11.65 -14.83 -15.67
N VAL A 12 12.64 -15.58 -16.10
CA VAL A 12 12.47 -16.88 -16.78
C VAL A 12 12.90 -17.98 -15.81
N ASP A 13 12.00 -18.91 -15.49
CA ASP A 13 12.26 -20.01 -14.55
C ASP A 13 12.89 -19.54 -13.22
N GLY A 14 12.42 -18.37 -12.73
CA GLY A 14 12.87 -17.76 -11.48
C GLY A 14 14.25 -17.08 -11.58
N ARG A 15 14.78 -16.85 -12.78
CA ARG A 15 16.07 -16.16 -13.01
C ARG A 15 15.89 -14.92 -13.88
N PRO A 16 16.64 -13.85 -13.60
CA PRO A 16 16.62 -12.66 -14.43
C PRO A 16 17.37 -12.91 -15.75
N GLU A 17 16.72 -12.64 -16.86
CA GLU A 17 17.23 -12.81 -18.22
C GLU A 17 16.99 -11.55 -19.05
N GLU A 18 17.92 -11.20 -19.94
CA GLU A 18 17.75 -10.05 -20.85
C GLU A 18 16.80 -10.33 -22.01
N LYS A 19 16.54 -11.60 -22.29
CA LYS A 19 15.68 -12.04 -23.41
C LYS A 19 14.73 -13.12 -22.96
N ALA A 20 13.53 -13.12 -23.53
CA ALA A 20 12.55 -14.18 -23.36
C ALA A 20 11.89 -14.52 -24.69
N SER A 21 11.16 -15.63 -24.74
CA SER A 21 10.40 -16.08 -25.92
C SER A 21 9.14 -15.24 -26.21
N ILE A 22 8.70 -14.42 -25.24
CA ILE A 22 7.51 -13.58 -25.36
C ILE A 22 7.89 -12.11 -25.43
N PRO A 23 7.12 -11.26 -26.14
CA PRO A 23 7.38 -9.85 -26.21
C PRO A 23 7.14 -9.15 -24.87
N GLN A 24 7.80 -8.04 -24.63
CA GLN A 24 7.77 -7.30 -23.36
C GLN A 24 6.35 -6.88 -22.92
N ASN A 25 5.51 -6.45 -23.87
CA ASN A 25 4.13 -6.08 -23.58
C ASN A 25 3.29 -7.24 -23.06
N GLU A 26 3.58 -8.47 -23.47
CA GLU A 26 2.92 -9.67 -22.94
C GLU A 26 3.54 -10.11 -21.60
N ALA A 27 4.87 -10.04 -21.47
CA ALA A 27 5.57 -10.39 -20.24
C ALA A 27 5.12 -9.51 -19.06
N ARG A 28 4.94 -8.19 -19.26
CA ARG A 28 4.50 -7.29 -18.19
C ARG A 28 3.12 -7.63 -17.63
N LYS A 29 2.25 -8.26 -18.41
CA LYS A 29 0.92 -8.70 -17.96
C LYS A 29 0.99 -9.84 -16.94
N GLN A 30 2.13 -10.49 -16.82
CA GLN A 30 2.38 -11.57 -15.88
C GLN A 30 2.95 -11.08 -14.54
N THR A 31 3.26 -9.79 -14.41
CA THR A 31 3.71 -9.21 -13.14
C THR A 31 2.57 -9.18 -12.11
N MET A 32 2.91 -9.32 -10.83
CA MET A 32 1.92 -9.25 -9.74
C MET A 32 1.21 -7.89 -9.75
N ALA A 33 1.96 -6.81 -9.93
CA ALA A 33 1.40 -5.45 -9.98
C ALA A 33 0.37 -5.29 -11.10
N TRP A 34 0.66 -5.79 -12.30
CA TRP A 34 -0.30 -5.76 -13.39
C TRP A 34 -1.58 -6.51 -13.03
N GLN A 35 -1.46 -7.74 -12.55
CA GLN A 35 -2.61 -8.57 -12.22
C GLN A 35 -3.48 -7.95 -11.14
N ILE A 36 -2.87 -7.42 -10.07
CA ILE A 36 -3.60 -6.76 -8.99
C ILE A 36 -4.30 -5.49 -9.50
N LEU A 37 -3.59 -4.63 -10.20
CA LEU A 37 -4.16 -3.38 -10.71
C LEU A 37 -5.28 -3.63 -11.72
N GLN A 38 -5.12 -4.58 -12.64
CA GLN A 38 -6.17 -4.89 -13.62
C GLN A 38 -7.40 -5.54 -12.98
N ALA A 39 -7.23 -6.34 -11.93
CA ALA A 39 -8.35 -6.92 -11.19
C ALA A 39 -9.23 -5.85 -10.50
N HIS A 40 -8.65 -4.70 -10.16
CA HIS A 40 -9.36 -3.58 -9.51
C HIS A 40 -9.71 -2.44 -10.46
N ASN A 41 -9.32 -2.58 -11.73
CA ASN A 41 -9.56 -1.56 -12.74
C ASN A 41 -10.98 -1.64 -13.31
N THR A 42 -11.70 -0.54 -13.23
CA THR A 42 -13.09 -0.42 -13.74
C THR A 42 -13.20 0.40 -15.03
N SER A 43 -12.08 0.89 -15.56
CA SER A 43 -12.09 1.75 -16.75
C SER A 43 -12.29 0.99 -18.07
N GLY A 44 -11.90 -0.28 -18.13
CA GLY A 44 -11.77 -1.04 -19.38
C GLY A 44 -10.52 -0.69 -20.21
N ASP A 45 -9.75 0.34 -19.81
CA ASP A 45 -8.48 0.72 -20.45
C ASP A 45 -7.31 0.18 -19.57
N PRO A 46 -6.44 -0.69 -20.11
CA PRO A 46 -5.36 -1.27 -19.33
C PRO A 46 -4.22 -0.29 -18.98
N GLU A 47 -4.18 0.87 -19.61
CA GLU A 47 -3.15 1.88 -19.37
C GLU A 47 -3.66 3.06 -18.52
N ARG A 48 -4.95 3.36 -18.55
CA ARG A 48 -5.60 4.42 -17.78
C ARG A 48 -6.57 3.81 -16.79
N LEU A 49 -6.08 3.57 -15.60
CA LEU A 49 -6.79 2.79 -14.60
C LEU A 49 -7.76 3.65 -13.82
N LYS A 50 -8.92 3.06 -13.49
CA LYS A 50 -9.89 3.57 -12.52
C LYS A 50 -10.06 2.53 -11.41
N ILE A 51 -9.27 2.69 -10.37
CA ILE A 51 -9.12 1.68 -9.31
C ILE A 51 -10.18 1.84 -8.23
N ARG A 52 -10.75 0.72 -7.81
CA ARG A 52 -11.52 0.58 -6.58
C ARG A 52 -10.77 -0.29 -5.60
N PHE A 53 -10.66 0.18 -4.37
CA PHE A 53 -9.96 -0.53 -3.30
C PHE A 53 -10.87 -1.51 -2.56
N ASP A 54 -10.29 -2.55 -1.96
CA ASP A 54 -11.00 -3.54 -1.14
C ASP A 54 -11.21 -3.06 0.29
N ALA A 55 -10.30 -2.25 0.81
CA ALA A 55 -10.37 -1.71 2.16
C ALA A 55 -9.67 -0.35 2.26
N MET A 56 -10.02 0.39 3.29
CA MET A 56 -9.40 1.65 3.65
C MET A 56 -8.90 1.62 5.08
N VAL A 57 -7.85 2.39 5.36
CA VAL A 57 -7.33 2.57 6.70
C VAL A 57 -6.88 4.02 6.91
N SER A 58 -7.20 4.60 8.06
CA SER A 58 -6.79 5.96 8.42
C SER A 58 -6.44 6.04 9.91
N HIS A 59 -5.63 7.01 10.24
CA HIS A 59 -5.31 7.34 11.63
C HIS A 59 -6.08 8.57 12.10
N ASP A 60 -6.07 8.79 13.40
CA ASP A 60 -6.83 9.79 14.14
C ASP A 60 -6.67 11.23 13.59
N ILE A 61 -5.49 11.62 13.15
CA ILE A 61 -5.28 12.96 12.59
C ILE A 61 -6.01 13.19 11.26
N THR A 62 -6.25 12.12 10.49
CA THR A 62 -6.73 12.25 9.10
C THR A 62 -8.19 11.86 8.92
N TYR A 63 -8.69 10.82 9.60
CA TYR A 63 -10.04 10.31 9.33
C TYR A 63 -11.15 11.33 9.62
N VAL A 64 -10.95 12.24 10.59
CA VAL A 64 -11.96 13.26 10.93
C VAL A 64 -12.29 14.11 9.71
N GLY A 65 -11.26 14.73 9.10
CA GLY A 65 -11.44 15.56 7.91
C GLY A 65 -11.97 14.78 6.71
N ILE A 66 -11.49 13.56 6.48
CA ILE A 66 -11.94 12.68 5.39
C ILE A 66 -13.43 12.36 5.53
N ILE A 67 -13.88 11.95 6.71
CA ILE A 67 -15.27 11.59 6.97
C ILE A 67 -16.17 12.82 6.91
N GLN A 68 -15.72 13.96 7.43
CA GLN A 68 -16.49 15.22 7.36
C GLN A 68 -16.70 15.66 5.91
N GLN A 69 -15.66 15.60 5.09
CA GLN A 69 -15.73 15.92 3.66
C GLN A 69 -16.68 14.97 2.92
N ALA A 70 -16.55 13.68 3.12
CA ALA A 70 -17.42 12.69 2.49
C ALA A 70 -18.88 12.83 2.94
N ARG A 71 -19.11 13.10 4.24
CA ARG A 71 -20.44 13.36 4.80
C ARG A 71 -21.08 14.60 4.18
N ALA A 72 -20.33 15.70 4.07
CA ALA A 72 -20.80 16.93 3.44
C ALA A 72 -21.16 16.72 1.96
N SER A 73 -20.51 15.74 1.31
CA SER A 73 -20.76 15.35 -0.08
C SER A 73 -21.82 14.25 -0.24
N GLY A 74 -22.55 13.91 0.83
CA GLY A 74 -23.71 13.01 0.77
C GLY A 74 -23.47 11.55 1.13
N MET A 75 -22.30 11.18 1.68
CA MET A 75 -22.03 9.83 2.16
C MET A 75 -23.08 9.39 3.21
N LYS A 76 -23.58 8.16 3.08
CA LYS A 76 -24.57 7.56 3.99
C LYS A 76 -23.99 6.42 4.82
N GLU A 77 -23.03 5.69 4.28
CA GLU A 77 -22.37 4.53 4.88
C GLU A 77 -20.94 4.42 4.33
N PHE A 78 -20.08 3.68 4.98
CA PHE A 78 -18.79 3.30 4.39
C PHE A 78 -19.01 2.19 3.36
N PRO A 79 -18.66 2.42 2.08
CA PRO A 79 -18.98 1.48 1.00
C PRO A 79 -18.08 0.23 1.00
N ILE A 80 -16.95 0.28 1.69
CA ILE A 80 -15.96 -0.79 1.84
C ILE A 80 -15.48 -0.81 3.29
N PRO A 81 -14.87 -1.89 3.78
CA PRO A 81 -14.26 -1.94 5.10
C PRO A 81 -13.32 -0.76 5.33
N TYR A 82 -13.56 0.01 6.39
CA TYR A 82 -12.77 1.19 6.74
C TYR A 82 -12.36 1.14 8.20
N ALA A 83 -11.06 0.98 8.44
CA ALA A 83 -10.47 0.95 9.77
C ALA A 83 -10.00 2.34 10.20
N LEU A 84 -10.47 2.78 11.35
CA LEU A 84 -10.14 4.05 11.99
C LEU A 84 -9.24 3.76 13.20
N THR A 85 -7.93 4.00 13.05
CA THR A 85 -6.93 3.70 14.09
C THR A 85 -6.59 4.94 14.91
N ASN A 86 -6.29 4.75 16.20
CA ASN A 86 -6.14 5.83 17.16
C ASN A 86 -4.77 5.87 17.84
N CYS A 87 -3.73 5.42 17.17
CA CYS A 87 -2.40 5.30 17.77
C CYS A 87 -1.26 5.93 16.97
N HIS A 88 -1.54 6.62 15.87
CA HIS A 88 -0.45 7.09 15.00
C HIS A 88 0.30 8.27 15.60
N ASN A 89 -0.36 9.39 15.76
CA ASN A 89 0.18 10.59 16.41
C ASN A 89 -0.60 10.98 17.66
N SER A 90 -1.60 10.22 18.03
CA SER A 90 -2.34 10.47 19.25
C SER A 90 -1.52 10.01 20.42
N LEU A 91 -1.13 10.95 21.18
CA LEU A 91 -0.40 10.73 22.42
C LEU A 91 -1.42 10.45 23.53
N CYS A 92 -1.93 9.23 23.56
CA CYS A 92 -2.87 8.81 24.62
C CYS A 92 -2.31 9.09 26.02
N ALA A 93 -0.99 9.13 26.16
CA ALA A 93 -0.31 9.46 27.40
C ALA A 93 -0.20 10.98 27.65
N VAL A 94 -0.41 11.80 26.65
CA VAL A 94 -0.28 13.27 26.77
C VAL A 94 -1.64 13.94 27.03
N GLY A 95 -2.74 13.25 26.69
CA GLY A 95 -4.09 13.69 27.02
C GLY A 95 -4.42 15.09 26.54
N GLY A 96 -4.50 15.28 25.23
CA GLY A 96 -5.03 16.54 24.69
C GLY A 96 -6.50 16.38 24.36
N THR A 97 -7.34 17.33 24.78
CA THR A 97 -8.79 17.32 24.52
C THR A 97 -9.12 17.17 23.04
N ILE A 98 -8.31 17.77 22.14
CA ILE A 98 -8.48 17.66 20.70
C ILE A 98 -8.31 16.20 20.24
N ASN A 99 -7.30 15.48 20.73
CA ASN A 99 -7.09 14.08 20.35
C ASN A 99 -8.19 13.17 20.91
N GLU A 100 -8.68 13.46 22.11
CA GLU A 100 -9.80 12.71 22.70
C GLU A 100 -11.08 12.95 21.92
N ASP A 101 -11.36 14.17 21.49
CA ASP A 101 -12.49 14.49 20.63
C ASP A 101 -12.42 13.76 19.28
N ASP A 102 -11.23 13.66 18.67
CA ASP A 102 -11.02 12.88 17.45
C ASP A 102 -11.33 11.39 17.67
N HIS A 103 -10.93 10.82 18.81
CA HIS A 103 -11.23 9.42 19.16
C HIS A 103 -12.75 9.20 19.39
N VAL A 104 -13.41 10.11 20.08
CA VAL A 104 -14.89 10.08 20.26
C VAL A 104 -15.60 10.20 18.91
N PHE A 105 -15.14 11.11 18.06
CA PHE A 105 -15.64 11.23 16.70
C PHE A 105 -15.45 9.93 15.91
N GLY A 106 -14.25 9.33 15.93
CA GLY A 106 -13.95 8.09 15.23
C GLY A 106 -14.85 6.94 15.65
N LEU A 107 -15.03 6.75 16.97
CA LEU A 107 -15.95 5.73 17.52
C LEU A 107 -17.40 5.96 17.07
N SER A 108 -17.86 7.19 17.13
CA SER A 108 -19.23 7.55 16.72
C SER A 108 -19.43 7.36 15.21
N ALA A 109 -18.43 7.73 14.41
CA ALA A 109 -18.45 7.56 12.97
C ALA A 109 -18.45 6.09 12.56
N ALA A 110 -17.59 5.26 13.19
CA ALA A 110 -17.55 3.82 12.93
C ALA A 110 -18.90 3.16 13.24
N LYS A 111 -19.52 3.50 14.35
CA LYS A 111 -20.88 3.01 14.72
C LYS A 111 -21.94 3.47 13.73
N LYS A 112 -21.88 4.73 13.30
CA LYS A 112 -22.90 5.33 12.43
C LYS A 112 -22.79 4.83 10.98
N TYR A 113 -21.59 4.68 10.45
CA TYR A 113 -21.36 4.43 9.03
C TYR A 113 -20.90 2.99 8.73
N GLY A 114 -20.76 2.13 9.76
CA GLY A 114 -20.39 0.73 9.58
C GLY A 114 -18.86 0.48 9.47
N GLY A 115 -18.05 1.27 10.20
CA GLY A 115 -16.59 1.15 10.19
C GLY A 115 -16.03 0.25 11.29
N ILE A 116 -14.72 0.04 11.21
CA ILE A 116 -13.94 -0.67 12.22
C ILE A 116 -13.21 0.38 13.07
N TYR A 117 -13.50 0.40 14.38
CA TYR A 117 -12.81 1.30 15.30
C TYR A 117 -11.69 0.54 16.02
N VAL A 118 -10.45 1.00 15.87
CA VAL A 118 -9.29 0.44 16.56
C VAL A 118 -8.88 1.41 17.66
N PRO A 119 -9.10 1.04 18.94
CA PRO A 119 -8.80 1.93 20.06
C PRO A 119 -7.33 2.31 20.16
N ALA A 120 -7.08 3.37 20.90
CA ALA A 120 -5.73 3.75 21.30
C ALA A 120 -5.02 2.61 22.02
N ASN A 121 -3.70 2.53 21.86
CA ASN A 121 -2.80 1.51 22.45
C ASN A 121 -3.04 0.07 21.98
N GLN A 122 -3.89 -0.16 20.99
CA GLN A 122 -4.09 -1.49 20.42
C GLN A 122 -3.14 -1.75 19.24
N SER A 123 -3.14 -0.89 18.24
CA SER A 123 -2.28 -1.05 17.08
C SER A 123 -2.11 0.29 16.34
N VAL A 124 -0.94 0.48 15.71
CA VAL A 124 -0.76 1.55 14.74
C VAL A 124 -1.37 1.16 13.40
N ILE A 125 -1.70 2.16 12.58
CA ILE A 125 -2.35 1.99 11.27
C ILE A 125 -1.71 0.88 10.41
N HIS A 126 -0.37 0.89 10.29
CA HIS A 126 0.34 -0.02 9.38
C HIS A 126 0.37 -1.46 9.90
N SER A 127 0.53 -1.67 11.20
CA SER A 127 0.47 -3.00 11.80
C SER A 127 -0.93 -3.59 11.66
N TYR A 128 -1.96 -2.81 12.00
CA TYR A 128 -3.35 -3.23 11.84
C TYR A 128 -3.66 -3.62 10.40
N ALA A 129 -3.29 -2.78 9.43
CA ALA A 129 -3.58 -3.06 8.03
C ALA A 129 -2.88 -4.31 7.51
N ARG A 130 -1.63 -4.56 7.93
CA ARG A 130 -0.88 -5.75 7.51
C ARG A 130 -1.37 -7.04 8.17
N GLU A 131 -1.84 -6.97 9.40
CA GLU A 131 -2.28 -8.15 10.16
C GLU A 131 -3.74 -8.51 9.91
N GLU A 132 -4.62 -7.52 9.73
CA GLU A 132 -6.06 -7.73 9.67
C GLU A 132 -6.66 -7.55 8.28
N LEU A 133 -6.05 -6.73 7.40
CA LEU A 133 -6.63 -6.38 6.09
C LEU A 133 -5.84 -6.94 4.91
N ALA A 134 -4.54 -7.20 5.09
CA ALA A 134 -3.70 -7.68 3.99
C ALA A 134 -4.08 -9.12 3.58
N ARG A 135 -4.23 -9.32 2.28
CA ARG A 135 -4.48 -10.63 1.67
C ARG A 135 -3.99 -10.64 0.23
N CYS A 136 -3.72 -11.83 -0.30
CA CYS A 136 -3.24 -11.99 -1.67
C CYS A 136 -4.17 -11.31 -2.68
N GLY A 137 -3.60 -10.46 -3.51
CA GLY A 137 -4.30 -9.74 -4.58
C GLY A 137 -5.14 -8.56 -4.13
N ALA A 138 -5.24 -8.25 -2.83
CA ALA A 138 -6.03 -7.13 -2.35
C ALA A 138 -5.34 -5.78 -2.56
N MET A 139 -6.16 -4.73 -2.68
CA MET A 139 -5.70 -3.34 -2.66
C MET A 139 -6.25 -2.59 -1.44
N ILE A 140 -5.34 -1.94 -0.70
CA ILE A 140 -5.67 -1.15 0.49
C ILE A 140 -5.28 0.31 0.26
N LEU A 141 -6.21 1.23 0.55
CA LEU A 141 -5.96 2.67 0.51
C LEU A 141 -5.79 3.21 1.93
N GLY A 142 -4.67 3.85 2.20
CA GLY A 142 -4.39 4.48 3.48
C GLY A 142 -4.25 5.99 3.40
N SER A 143 -4.62 6.68 4.46
CA SER A 143 -4.46 8.14 4.57
C SER A 143 -3.06 8.58 4.99
N ASP A 144 -2.19 7.65 5.26
CA ASP A 144 -0.79 7.88 5.62
C ASP A 144 0.11 7.57 4.43
N SER A 145 1.09 8.44 4.16
CA SER A 145 2.04 8.30 3.04
C SER A 145 2.93 7.06 3.14
N HIS A 146 3.09 6.48 4.33
CA HIS A 146 3.81 5.22 4.56
C HIS A 146 2.96 3.96 4.29
N THR A 147 1.71 4.12 3.83
CA THR A 147 0.90 3.00 3.34
C THR A 147 1.47 2.50 2.00
N ARG A 148 2.56 1.76 2.07
CA ARG A 148 3.37 1.28 0.93
C ARG A 148 3.86 -0.14 1.20
N TYR A 149 2.96 -1.07 1.46
CA TYR A 149 3.34 -2.44 1.79
C TYR A 149 2.71 -3.46 0.86
N GLY A 150 3.48 -4.52 0.60
CA GLY A 150 3.09 -5.66 -0.23
C GLY A 150 2.91 -6.95 0.58
N ALA A 151 2.61 -6.83 1.88
CA ALA A 151 2.46 -7.99 2.76
C ALA A 151 1.46 -9.00 2.18
N LEU A 152 1.85 -10.27 2.14
CA LEU A 152 1.04 -11.38 1.61
C LEU A 152 0.58 -11.20 0.14
N GLY A 153 1.25 -10.38 -0.65
CA GLY A 153 0.82 -10.06 -2.02
C GLY A 153 -0.31 -9.03 -2.11
N THR A 154 -0.47 -8.22 -1.07
CA THR A 154 -1.31 -7.02 -1.08
C THR A 154 -0.62 -5.88 -1.81
N MET A 155 -1.37 -4.99 -2.42
CA MET A 155 -0.89 -3.70 -2.89
C MET A 155 -1.51 -2.58 -2.06
N ALA A 156 -0.71 -1.99 -1.17
CA ALA A 156 -1.16 -0.87 -0.34
C ALA A 156 -0.67 0.45 -0.92
N VAL A 157 -1.57 1.43 -0.97
CA VAL A 157 -1.33 2.77 -1.53
C VAL A 157 -1.70 3.81 -0.49
N GLY A 158 -0.78 4.74 -0.21
CA GLY A 158 -1.05 5.88 0.65
C GLY A 158 -1.33 7.13 -0.17
N GLU A 159 -2.45 7.79 0.13
CA GLU A 159 -2.89 8.98 -0.58
C GLU A 159 -3.40 10.05 0.40
N GLY A 160 -3.60 11.25 -0.12
CA GLY A 160 -4.16 12.34 0.65
C GLY A 160 -5.66 12.17 0.92
N GLY A 161 -6.16 12.90 1.91
CA GLY A 161 -7.57 12.85 2.33
C GLY A 161 -8.61 12.95 1.21
N PRO A 162 -8.43 13.81 0.20
CA PRO A 162 -9.37 13.89 -0.92
C PRO A 162 -9.56 12.58 -1.69
N GLU A 163 -8.49 11.79 -1.88
CA GLU A 163 -8.60 10.50 -2.58
C GLU A 163 -9.38 9.47 -1.74
N LEU A 164 -9.18 9.49 -0.42
CA LEU A 164 -9.97 8.63 0.47
C LEU A 164 -11.45 9.05 0.48
N ALA A 165 -11.72 10.35 0.51
CA ALA A 165 -13.10 10.85 0.43
C ALA A 165 -13.79 10.45 -0.88
N LYS A 166 -13.07 10.43 -2.01
CA LYS A 166 -13.58 9.89 -3.29
C LYS A 166 -14.00 8.43 -3.17
N GLN A 167 -13.18 7.60 -2.53
CA GLN A 167 -13.53 6.17 -2.33
C GLN A 167 -14.78 6.03 -1.46
N LEU A 168 -14.92 6.83 -0.40
CA LEU A 168 -16.13 6.86 0.44
C LEU A 168 -17.39 7.31 -0.32
N LEU A 169 -17.22 8.02 -1.41
CA LEU A 169 -18.30 8.42 -2.34
C LEU A 169 -18.46 7.45 -3.53
N LYS A 170 -17.86 6.27 -3.44
CA LYS A 170 -17.89 5.24 -4.49
C LYS A 170 -17.25 5.67 -5.82
N ASN A 171 -16.38 6.68 -5.80
CA ASN A 171 -15.56 7.10 -6.94
C ASN A 171 -14.28 6.25 -7.03
N THR A 172 -13.48 6.48 -8.06
CA THR A 172 -12.25 5.73 -8.33
C THR A 172 -10.99 6.53 -8.04
N TRP A 173 -9.89 5.83 -7.82
CA TRP A 173 -8.55 6.39 -7.90
C TRP A 173 -8.05 6.25 -9.34
N ASP A 174 -7.85 7.38 -9.99
CA ASP A 174 -7.50 7.45 -11.41
C ASP A 174 -5.98 7.59 -11.56
N VAL A 175 -5.35 6.60 -12.19
CA VAL A 175 -3.89 6.52 -12.33
C VAL A 175 -3.50 5.86 -13.66
N ASN A 176 -2.37 6.28 -14.23
CA ASN A 176 -1.78 5.54 -15.35
C ASN A 176 -1.11 4.26 -14.85
N MET A 177 -1.08 3.22 -15.67
CA MET A 177 -0.40 1.97 -15.34
C MET A 177 1.07 2.25 -15.00
N PRO A 178 1.52 2.01 -13.76
CA PRO A 178 2.87 2.33 -13.34
C PRO A 178 3.90 1.37 -13.98
N LYS A 179 5.14 1.82 -14.07
CA LYS A 179 6.27 0.95 -14.36
C LYS A 179 6.48 -0.02 -13.19
N VAL A 180 6.79 -1.27 -13.51
CA VAL A 180 7.16 -2.28 -12.52
C VAL A 180 8.66 -2.47 -12.54
N VAL A 181 9.30 -2.40 -11.38
CA VAL A 181 10.74 -2.62 -11.20
C VAL A 181 10.95 -3.90 -10.41
N LEU A 182 11.67 -4.83 -11.00
CA LEU A 182 12.07 -6.07 -10.34
C LEU A 182 13.21 -5.81 -9.35
N VAL A 183 13.01 -6.17 -8.09
CA VAL A 183 14.06 -6.25 -7.08
C VAL A 183 14.41 -7.72 -6.87
N TYR A 184 15.41 -8.20 -7.61
CA TYR A 184 15.82 -9.59 -7.55
C TYR A 184 16.88 -9.78 -6.45
N MET A 185 16.51 -10.50 -5.40
CA MET A 185 17.37 -10.72 -4.23
C MET A 185 18.02 -12.10 -4.25
N THR A 186 19.32 -12.12 -4.02
CA THR A 186 20.10 -13.35 -3.91
C THR A 186 20.80 -13.45 -2.56
N GLY A 187 21.20 -14.68 -2.18
CA GLY A 187 21.91 -14.93 -0.94
C GLY A 187 21.04 -14.83 0.31
N ALA A 188 21.68 -14.55 1.43
CA ALA A 188 21.04 -14.40 2.73
C ALA A 188 21.66 -13.21 3.48
N PRO A 189 20.91 -12.55 4.37
CA PRO A 189 21.44 -11.47 5.18
C PRO A 189 22.52 -11.98 6.13
N ARG A 190 23.55 -11.18 6.35
CA ARG A 190 24.54 -11.44 7.39
C ARG A 190 23.93 -11.22 8.77
N ARG A 191 24.54 -11.81 9.79
CA ARG A 191 24.13 -11.56 11.18
C ARG A 191 24.12 -10.06 11.47
N GLY A 192 23.02 -9.57 12.02
CA GLY A 192 22.82 -8.16 12.35
C GLY A 192 22.31 -7.30 11.19
N VAL A 193 22.07 -7.88 10.00
CA VAL A 193 21.46 -7.17 8.85
C VAL A 193 20.00 -7.58 8.77
N GLY A 194 19.12 -6.59 8.79
CA GLY A 194 17.66 -6.77 8.71
C GLY A 194 17.05 -6.17 7.44
N PRO A 195 15.73 -6.25 7.31
CA PRO A 195 15.02 -5.69 6.15
C PRO A 195 15.18 -4.17 6.03
N HIS A 196 15.35 -3.47 7.14
CA HIS A 196 15.61 -2.02 7.17
C HIS A 196 16.91 -1.67 6.44
N ASP A 197 17.97 -2.46 6.63
CA ASP A 197 19.26 -2.23 5.96
C ASP A 197 19.15 -2.43 4.45
N VAL A 198 18.31 -3.38 4.03
CA VAL A 198 18.02 -3.60 2.60
C VAL A 198 17.28 -2.39 2.03
N ALA A 199 16.25 -1.91 2.73
CA ALA A 199 15.47 -0.74 2.30
C ALA A 199 16.36 0.51 2.18
N ILE A 200 17.18 0.80 3.21
CA ILE A 200 18.11 1.94 3.20
C ILE A 200 19.13 1.81 2.06
N SER A 201 19.63 0.61 1.80
CA SER A 201 20.57 0.36 0.72
C SER A 201 19.93 0.60 -0.65
N LEU A 202 18.67 0.17 -0.86
CA LEU A 202 17.91 0.46 -2.08
C LEU A 202 17.70 1.95 -2.27
N VAL A 203 17.29 2.66 -1.22
CA VAL A 203 17.11 4.13 -1.26
C VAL A 203 18.42 4.81 -1.66
N LYS A 204 19.54 4.42 -1.04
CA LYS A 204 20.86 4.99 -1.35
C LYS A 204 21.20 4.89 -2.84
N GLU A 205 20.96 3.75 -3.47
CA GLU A 205 21.34 3.51 -4.86
C GLU A 205 20.34 4.11 -5.88
N THR A 206 19.08 4.31 -5.49
CA THR A 206 18.01 4.69 -6.44
C THR A 206 17.50 6.12 -6.28
N PHE A 207 17.72 6.75 -5.11
CA PHE A 207 17.10 8.04 -4.80
C PHE A 207 17.62 9.17 -5.69
N ALA A 208 18.95 9.33 -5.82
CA ALA A 208 19.55 10.44 -6.55
C ALA A 208 19.23 10.40 -8.06
N SER A 209 19.09 9.21 -8.63
CA SER A 209 18.73 9.02 -10.04
C SER A 209 17.24 9.09 -10.32
N GLY A 210 16.39 8.99 -9.29
CA GLY A 210 14.96 8.84 -9.45
C GLY A 210 14.53 7.51 -10.11
N PHE A 211 15.39 6.50 -10.12
CA PHE A 211 15.23 5.24 -10.85
C PHE A 211 13.88 4.55 -10.58
N VAL A 212 13.38 4.66 -9.36
CA VAL A 212 12.13 4.02 -8.92
C VAL A 212 10.97 5.00 -8.72
N ASN A 213 11.09 6.23 -9.19
CA ASN A 213 10.03 7.23 -9.05
C ASN A 213 8.75 6.78 -9.76
N ASN A 214 7.62 6.81 -9.03
CA ASN A 214 6.31 6.39 -9.52
C ASN A 214 6.28 4.94 -10.08
N CYS A 215 7.11 4.06 -9.53
CA CYS A 215 7.16 2.65 -9.90
C CYS A 215 6.56 1.77 -8.80
N VAL A 216 6.13 0.58 -9.18
CA VAL A 216 5.86 -0.52 -8.24
C VAL A 216 7.11 -1.38 -8.14
N LEU A 217 7.54 -1.69 -6.92
CA LEU A 217 8.66 -2.60 -6.68
C LEU A 217 8.13 -4.01 -6.42
N GLU A 218 8.56 -4.97 -7.22
CA GLU A 218 8.30 -6.39 -7.00
C GLU A 218 9.55 -7.09 -6.49
N PHE A 219 9.49 -7.60 -5.26
CA PHE A 219 10.58 -8.29 -4.61
C PHE A 219 10.47 -9.78 -4.89
N CYS A 220 11.51 -10.37 -5.47
CA CYS A 220 11.55 -11.80 -5.71
C CYS A 220 13.00 -12.35 -5.69
N GLY A 221 13.14 -13.62 -6.03
CA GLY A 221 14.41 -14.34 -6.04
C GLY A 221 14.65 -15.18 -4.80
N PRO A 222 15.71 -15.98 -4.80
CA PRO A 222 15.99 -16.95 -3.73
C PRO A 222 16.26 -16.27 -2.38
N GLY A 223 16.75 -15.02 -2.38
CA GLY A 223 16.98 -14.27 -1.16
C GLY A 223 15.68 -13.92 -0.42
N ILE A 224 14.57 -13.70 -1.14
CA ILE A 224 13.23 -13.47 -0.54
C ILE A 224 12.64 -14.79 -0.05
N ALA A 225 12.75 -15.87 -0.83
CA ALA A 225 12.14 -17.15 -0.50
C ALA A 225 12.57 -17.69 0.88
N ASN A 226 13.78 -17.39 1.28
CA ASN A 226 14.38 -17.85 2.55
C ASN A 226 14.16 -16.91 3.73
N LEU A 227 13.51 -15.75 3.54
CA LEU A 227 13.23 -14.83 4.62
C LEU A 227 11.97 -15.26 5.40
N PRO A 228 11.94 -15.10 6.74
CA PRO A 228 10.72 -15.25 7.50
C PRO A 228 9.68 -14.17 7.10
N ILE A 229 8.42 -14.43 7.39
CA ILE A 229 7.31 -13.53 6.98
C ILE A 229 7.48 -12.11 7.55
N ASP A 230 8.04 -11.99 8.75
CA ASP A 230 8.26 -10.70 9.41
C ASP A 230 9.29 -9.83 8.68
N PHE A 231 10.11 -10.42 7.81
CA PHE A 231 11.12 -9.72 7.01
C PHE A 231 10.65 -9.40 5.59
N ARG A 232 9.54 -9.98 5.16
CA ARG A 232 8.91 -9.75 3.85
C ARG A 232 7.79 -8.73 4.00
#